data_69ceb4d4f8686fd32a39ede28d1770a0
#
_entry.id   69ceb4d4f8686fd32a39ede28d1770a0
#
_cell.length_a   1.000
_cell.length_b   1.000
_cell.length_c   1.000
_cell.angle_alpha   90.00
_cell.angle_beta   90.00
_cell.angle_gamma   90.00
#
_symmetry.space_group_name_H-M   'P 1'
#
loop_
_entity.id
_entity.type
_entity.pdbx_description
1 polymer ?
#
loop_
_entity_poly.entity_id
_entity_poly.type
_entity_poly.pdbx_seq_one_letter_code
_entity_poly.pdbx_strand_id
1 'polypeptide(L)'
;MVCAFIVMKCEGFSQITDLMDYLDNNRLIAHYCGFNIMEPLPSYWTYDRFLRQLGNGALKAVMTGLVRQLYELGIVDASFIGLDSTPVMANTKQNNPKSFAKNKFSKETHPKSDPDCALGVHSASNQHNERRYEFYWGYKSHVLVDCISGLPLYELTTPGNVADSSVAAEILAAANQTVSLKECAFLADKGYDVKNIYNTVKTVYEGEAFIPLNPRGTKASEAISVGNPICAAGLAMHKDGKTTDNGRTRQKYCCPFRQSKTGVCPCNHKNWNNGKKNRGCTKYKTIPNDYRLSIDRSCLYFKRTYALRTECERYNSRFKSTGQERLWVRNGASAANLNTLAHISALAVALAAVLSGSHSYHASKSFRRGA
;
A
#
# COMPACT_ATOMS: atom_id res chain seq x y z
N MET A 1 19.03 -13.05 20.35
CA MET A 1 18.38 -11.72 20.26
C MET A 1 17.36 -11.64 19.11
N VAL A 2 17.73 -11.86 17.85
CA VAL A 2 16.76 -11.80 16.72
C VAL A 2 15.59 -12.76 16.93
N CYS A 3 15.87 -14.04 17.28
CA CYS A 3 14.83 -15.03 17.56
C CYS A 3 13.87 -14.59 18.69
N ALA A 4 14.38 -13.93 19.74
CA ALA A 4 13.55 -13.41 20.81
C ALA A 4 12.57 -12.33 20.30
N PHE A 5 13.01 -11.43 19.42
CA PHE A 5 12.12 -10.46 18.79
C PHE A 5 11.14 -11.10 17.81
N ILE A 6 11.51 -12.19 17.12
CA ILE A 6 10.55 -12.96 16.33
C ILE A 6 9.46 -13.54 17.24
N VAL A 7 9.82 -14.13 18.37
CA VAL A 7 8.85 -14.60 19.38
C VAL A 7 7.97 -13.45 19.86
N MET A 8 8.56 -12.28 20.18
CA MET A 8 7.80 -11.08 20.53
C MET A 8 6.70 -10.77 19.53
N LYS A 9 7.00 -10.87 18.23
CA LYS A 9 6.05 -10.56 17.16
C LYS A 9 5.02 -11.68 16.94
N CYS A 10 5.42 -12.94 17.07
CA CYS A 10 4.50 -14.07 17.03
C CYS A 10 3.48 -14.03 18.17
N GLU A 11 3.94 -13.67 19.38
CA GLU A 11 3.09 -13.51 20.56
C GLU A 11 2.27 -12.19 20.54
N GLY A 12 2.60 -11.24 19.65
CA GLY A 12 1.92 -9.95 19.52
C GLY A 12 2.23 -8.98 20.64
N PHE A 13 3.37 -9.15 21.31
CA PHE A 13 3.79 -8.21 22.34
C PHE A 13 4.27 -6.90 21.70
N SER A 14 3.82 -5.80 22.26
CA SER A 14 4.20 -4.46 21.83
C SER A 14 5.42 -3.92 22.56
N GLN A 15 5.69 -4.40 23.78
CA GLN A 15 6.74 -3.91 24.67
C GLN A 15 7.83 -4.96 24.89
N ILE A 16 9.07 -4.49 25.06
CA ILE A 16 10.22 -5.35 25.39
C ILE A 16 10.03 -5.99 26.77
N THR A 17 9.38 -5.28 27.70
CA THR A 17 9.07 -5.81 29.04
C THR A 17 8.20 -7.05 28.97
N ASP A 18 7.18 -7.07 28.11
CA ASP A 18 6.32 -8.23 27.94
C ASP A 18 7.09 -9.44 27.38
N LEU A 19 8.04 -9.18 26.46
CA LEU A 19 8.94 -10.22 25.95
C LEU A 19 9.84 -10.77 27.06
N MET A 20 10.41 -9.90 27.90
CA MET A 20 11.29 -10.34 28.99
C MET A 20 10.54 -11.22 29.99
N ASP A 21 9.37 -10.75 30.44
CA ASP A 21 8.52 -11.51 31.38
C ASP A 21 8.10 -12.86 30.76
N TYR A 22 7.78 -12.87 29.47
CA TYR A 22 7.44 -14.10 28.76
C TYR A 22 8.60 -15.09 28.73
N LEU A 23 9.82 -14.64 28.38
CA LEU A 23 11.00 -15.51 28.28
C LEU A 23 11.47 -16.00 29.66
N ASP A 24 11.32 -15.18 30.71
CA ASP A 24 11.64 -15.61 32.08
C ASP A 24 10.70 -16.72 32.57
N ASN A 25 9.43 -16.67 32.18
CA ASN A 25 8.45 -17.69 32.51
C ASN A 25 8.48 -18.91 31.57
N ASN A 26 9.10 -18.79 30.39
CA ASN A 26 9.16 -19.84 29.36
C ASN A 26 10.63 -20.17 28.98
N ARG A 27 11.38 -20.73 29.94
CA ARG A 27 12.81 -21.00 29.79
C ARG A 27 13.16 -21.86 28.58
N LEU A 28 12.30 -22.80 28.18
CA LEU A 28 12.50 -23.61 26.98
C LEU A 28 12.49 -22.74 25.72
N ILE A 29 11.60 -21.78 25.62
CA ILE A 29 11.55 -20.82 24.51
C ILE A 29 12.78 -19.92 24.52
N ALA A 30 13.22 -19.46 25.70
CA ALA A 30 14.46 -18.72 25.84
C ALA A 30 15.67 -19.51 25.34
N HIS A 31 15.73 -20.82 25.65
CA HIS A 31 16.76 -21.71 25.14
C HIS A 31 16.74 -21.78 23.60
N TYR A 32 15.58 -21.95 22.97
CA TYR A 32 15.45 -21.94 21.52
C TYR A 32 15.79 -20.60 20.87
N CYS A 33 15.67 -19.50 21.63
CA CYS A 33 16.17 -18.19 21.20
C CYS A 33 17.71 -18.07 21.30
N GLY A 34 18.40 -19.09 21.77
CA GLY A 34 19.85 -19.16 21.90
C GLY A 34 20.39 -18.54 23.21
N PHE A 35 19.56 -18.37 24.24
CA PHE A 35 20.01 -17.92 25.54
C PHE A 35 20.46 -19.12 26.40
N ASN A 36 21.49 -18.88 27.21
CA ASN A 36 21.87 -19.83 28.27
C ASN A 36 20.84 -19.71 29.41
N ILE A 37 20.04 -20.76 29.62
CA ILE A 37 18.98 -20.77 30.64
C ILE A 37 19.52 -20.88 32.09
N MET A 38 20.80 -21.22 32.25
CA MET A 38 21.47 -21.27 33.54
C MET A 38 21.99 -19.91 34.02
N GLU A 39 21.92 -18.90 33.15
CA GLU A 39 22.31 -17.54 33.38
C GLU A 39 21.10 -16.59 33.38
N PRO A 40 21.19 -15.41 34.00
CA PRO A 40 20.16 -14.38 33.90
C PRO A 40 19.96 -13.98 32.44
N LEU A 41 18.70 -13.80 32.00
CA LEU A 41 18.40 -13.31 30.67
C LEU A 41 18.85 -11.85 30.51
N PRO A 42 19.07 -11.39 29.26
CA PRO A 42 19.49 -10.01 29.01
C PRO A 42 18.51 -8.98 29.60
N SER A 43 19.05 -7.90 30.12
CA SER A 43 18.25 -6.79 30.65
C SER A 43 17.55 -6.01 29.52
N TYR A 44 16.52 -5.22 29.88
CA TYR A 44 15.82 -4.30 28.98
C TYR A 44 16.79 -3.46 28.11
N TRP A 45 17.83 -2.90 28.76
CA TRP A 45 18.82 -2.06 28.08
C TRP A 45 19.63 -2.81 27.04
N THR A 46 19.82 -4.11 27.21
CA THR A 46 20.51 -4.95 26.20
C THR A 46 19.65 -5.13 24.97
N TYR A 47 18.34 -5.38 25.14
CA TYR A 47 17.39 -5.46 24.02
C TYR A 47 17.24 -4.12 23.31
N ASP A 48 17.09 -3.01 24.02
CA ASP A 48 16.95 -1.66 23.45
C ASP A 48 18.22 -1.26 22.69
N ARG A 49 19.40 -1.49 23.27
CA ARG A 49 20.69 -1.24 22.60
C ARG A 49 20.85 -2.09 21.34
N PHE A 50 20.48 -3.35 21.38
CA PHE A 50 20.51 -4.23 20.24
C PHE A 50 19.66 -3.68 19.09
N LEU A 51 18.43 -3.26 19.34
CA LEU A 51 17.55 -2.68 18.32
C LEU A 51 18.11 -1.39 17.72
N ARG A 52 18.79 -0.57 18.52
CA ARG A 52 19.40 0.68 18.03
C ARG A 52 20.65 0.45 17.17
N GLN A 53 21.44 -0.54 17.50
CA GLN A 53 22.72 -0.83 16.88
C GLN A 53 22.63 -1.77 15.69
N LEU A 54 21.59 -2.58 15.65
CA LEU A 54 21.37 -3.52 14.56
C LEU A 54 21.13 -2.77 13.24
N GLY A 55 21.98 -3.00 12.26
CA GLY A 55 21.78 -2.49 10.91
C GLY A 55 20.55 -3.15 10.25
N ASN A 56 19.57 -2.35 9.85
CA ASN A 56 18.33 -2.86 9.24
C ASN A 56 18.62 -3.72 7.98
N GLY A 57 19.71 -3.45 7.26
CA GLY A 57 20.14 -4.25 6.11
C GLY A 57 20.34 -5.73 6.42
N ALA A 58 20.82 -6.07 7.63
CA ALA A 58 20.95 -7.47 8.05
C ALA A 58 19.59 -8.16 8.18
N LEU A 59 18.60 -7.47 8.75
CA LEU A 59 17.23 -7.98 8.82
C LEU A 59 16.59 -8.10 7.45
N LYS A 60 16.83 -7.13 6.56
CA LYS A 60 16.39 -7.20 5.16
C LYS A 60 16.96 -8.42 4.45
N ALA A 61 18.21 -8.75 4.68
CA ALA A 61 18.83 -9.97 4.12
C ALA A 61 18.14 -11.24 4.63
N VAL A 62 17.80 -11.31 5.92
CA VAL A 62 17.01 -12.42 6.48
C VAL A 62 15.64 -12.49 5.84
N MET A 63 14.93 -11.37 5.74
CA MET A 63 13.62 -11.29 5.09
C MET A 63 13.69 -11.79 3.64
N THR A 64 14.66 -11.30 2.88
CA THR A 64 14.91 -11.69 1.48
C THR A 64 15.18 -13.18 1.36
N GLY A 65 15.98 -13.75 2.28
CA GLY A 65 16.27 -15.19 2.32
C GLY A 65 15.00 -16.03 2.53
N LEU A 66 14.13 -15.63 3.44
CA LEU A 66 12.85 -16.32 3.69
C LEU A 66 11.90 -16.21 2.50
N VAL A 67 11.78 -15.02 1.89
CA VAL A 67 10.97 -14.82 0.69
C VAL A 67 11.46 -15.72 -0.46
N ARG A 68 12.78 -15.80 -0.66
CA ARG A 68 13.38 -16.65 -1.70
C ARG A 68 13.05 -18.12 -1.49
N GLN A 69 13.18 -18.62 -0.25
CA GLN A 69 12.84 -20.02 0.06
C GLN A 69 11.35 -20.30 -0.21
N LEU A 70 10.44 -19.40 0.19
CA LEU A 70 9.01 -19.55 -0.06
C LEU A 70 8.69 -19.46 -1.57
N TYR A 71 9.43 -18.67 -2.33
CA TYR A 71 9.32 -18.59 -3.79
C TYR A 71 9.79 -19.88 -4.46
N GLU A 72 10.93 -20.43 -4.05
CA GLU A 72 11.47 -21.71 -4.55
C GLU A 72 10.55 -22.90 -4.22
N LEU A 73 9.83 -22.82 -3.09
CA LEU A 73 8.81 -23.81 -2.72
C LEU A 73 7.47 -23.61 -3.44
N GLY A 74 7.34 -22.60 -4.30
CA GLY A 74 6.10 -22.30 -5.03
C GLY A 74 4.95 -21.76 -4.18
N ILE A 75 5.22 -21.29 -2.96
CA ILE A 75 4.23 -20.67 -2.07
C ILE A 75 4.01 -19.20 -2.43
N VAL A 76 5.08 -18.50 -2.76
CA VAL A 76 5.05 -17.13 -3.29
C VAL A 76 5.09 -17.22 -4.81
N ASP A 77 4.18 -16.52 -5.48
CA ASP A 77 4.04 -16.54 -6.95
C ASP A 77 4.52 -15.21 -7.57
N ALA A 78 4.23 -14.07 -6.90
CA ALA A 78 4.53 -12.71 -7.35
C ALA A 78 3.86 -12.28 -8.67
N SER A 79 2.94 -13.07 -9.23
CA SER A 79 2.17 -12.69 -10.42
C SER A 79 1.12 -11.60 -10.13
N PHE A 80 0.58 -11.54 -8.90
CA PHE A 80 -0.32 -10.51 -8.41
C PHE A 80 0.25 -9.88 -7.15
N ILE A 81 0.83 -8.71 -7.30
CA ILE A 81 1.49 -8.01 -6.20
C ILE A 81 0.73 -6.74 -5.80
N GLY A 82 0.58 -6.52 -4.52
CA GLY A 82 -0.09 -5.34 -3.98
C GLY A 82 0.84 -4.51 -3.12
N LEU A 83 0.83 -3.20 -3.31
CA LEU A 83 1.57 -2.25 -2.48
C LEU A 83 0.60 -1.41 -1.66
N ASP A 84 0.83 -1.38 -0.36
CA ASP A 84 0.05 -0.56 0.56
C ASP A 84 0.93 -0.06 1.70
N SER A 85 0.46 0.95 2.43
CA SER A 85 1.14 1.48 3.60
C SER A 85 0.23 1.46 4.82
N THR A 86 0.83 1.22 5.98
CA THR A 86 0.11 1.31 7.26
C THR A 86 0.81 2.28 8.19
N PRO A 87 0.05 3.15 8.92
CA PRO A 87 0.61 4.01 9.94
C PRO A 87 1.11 3.21 11.14
N VAL A 88 2.25 3.63 11.69
CA VAL A 88 2.88 3.08 12.89
C VAL A 88 3.14 4.24 13.85
N MET A 89 2.40 4.32 14.94
CA MET A 89 2.48 5.43 15.89
C MET A 89 3.76 5.37 16.70
N ALA A 90 4.49 6.49 16.78
CA ALA A 90 5.69 6.62 17.61
C ALA A 90 5.35 6.79 19.09
N ASN A 91 6.28 6.41 19.96
CA ASN A 91 6.18 6.61 21.41
C ASN A 91 6.47 8.05 21.81
N THR A 92 5.50 8.94 21.57
CA THR A 92 5.62 10.37 21.84
C THR A 92 4.47 10.87 22.71
N LYS A 93 4.74 11.92 23.48
CA LYS A 93 3.73 12.61 24.30
C LYS A 93 2.59 13.18 23.43
N GLN A 94 2.92 13.63 22.21
CA GLN A 94 1.98 14.23 21.29
C GLN A 94 0.89 13.23 20.81
N ASN A 95 1.19 11.96 20.79
CA ASN A 95 0.22 10.90 20.47
C ASN A 95 -0.66 10.50 21.65
N ASN A 96 -0.37 10.98 22.85
CA ASN A 96 -1.18 10.61 24.02
C ASN A 96 -2.55 11.32 23.96
N PRO A 97 -3.68 10.59 23.97
CA PRO A 97 -5.03 11.19 24.00
C PRO A 97 -5.28 12.10 25.20
N LYS A 98 -4.64 11.79 26.34
CA LYS A 98 -4.72 12.57 27.59
C LYS A 98 -3.84 13.83 27.59
N SER A 99 -3.06 14.07 26.51
CA SER A 99 -2.24 15.27 26.41
C SER A 99 -3.14 16.48 26.08
N PHE A 100 -3.20 17.45 26.99
CA PHE A 100 -3.91 18.73 26.81
C PHE A 100 -3.11 19.75 25.99
N ALA A 101 -2.01 19.37 25.37
CA ALA A 101 -1.20 20.28 24.59
C ALA A 101 -2.03 20.85 23.41
N LYS A 102 -2.25 22.16 23.39
CA LYS A 102 -2.77 22.87 22.22
C LYS A 102 -1.83 22.57 21.04
N ASN A 103 -2.40 22.40 19.85
CA ASN A 103 -1.64 22.19 18.62
C ASN A 103 -0.73 20.94 18.60
N LYS A 104 -1.06 19.89 19.36
CA LYS A 104 -0.25 18.66 19.43
C LYS A 104 0.04 18.00 18.09
N PHE A 105 -0.75 18.28 17.06
CA PHE A 105 -0.58 17.83 15.70
C PHE A 105 -0.11 18.94 14.74
N SER A 106 0.39 20.06 15.26
CA SER A 106 1.09 21.04 14.43
C SER A 106 2.52 20.58 14.13
N LYS A 107 3.01 20.85 12.90
CA LYS A 107 4.39 20.57 12.51
C LYS A 107 5.41 21.29 13.40
N GLU A 108 5.04 22.42 13.98
CA GLU A 108 5.87 23.21 14.91
C GLU A 108 6.08 22.52 16.27
N THR A 109 5.23 21.55 16.62
CA THR A 109 5.31 20.83 17.90
C THR A 109 6.05 19.51 17.81
N HIS A 110 7.05 19.43 16.93
CA HIS A 110 7.83 18.21 16.66
C HIS A 110 8.28 17.51 17.96
N PRO A 111 8.10 16.19 18.08
CA PRO A 111 8.45 15.45 19.29
C PRO A 111 9.96 15.42 19.53
N LYS A 112 10.39 15.96 20.68
CA LYS A 112 11.79 15.88 21.11
C LYS A 112 12.20 14.46 21.51
N SER A 113 11.24 13.62 21.93
CA SER A 113 11.50 12.25 22.39
C SER A 113 11.80 11.27 21.26
N ASP A 114 11.36 11.58 20.05
CA ASP A 114 11.62 10.80 18.84
C ASP A 114 11.78 11.79 17.66
N PRO A 115 13.00 12.28 17.41
CA PRO A 115 13.25 13.28 16.37
C PRO A 115 13.12 12.73 14.95
N ASP A 116 13.15 11.40 14.78
CA ASP A 116 13.11 10.76 13.46
C ASP A 116 11.66 10.56 12.97
N CYS A 117 10.68 10.60 13.87
CA CYS A 117 9.28 10.48 13.48
C CYS A 117 8.75 11.77 12.85
N ALA A 118 7.73 11.68 12.02
CA ALA A 118 7.10 12.83 11.40
C ALA A 118 5.57 12.80 11.54
N LEU A 119 4.95 13.97 11.35
CA LEU A 119 3.50 14.11 11.37
C LEU A 119 2.91 13.44 10.13
N GLY A 120 2.24 12.33 10.32
CA GLY A 120 1.46 11.64 9.31
C GLY A 120 -0.03 11.97 9.40
N VAL A 121 -0.74 11.71 8.32
CA VAL A 121 -2.20 11.77 8.27
C VAL A 121 -2.74 10.47 7.70
N HIS A 122 -3.67 9.88 8.40
CA HIS A 122 -4.45 8.74 7.92
C HIS A 122 -5.88 9.17 7.65
N SER A 123 -6.45 8.75 6.53
CA SER A 123 -7.85 9.01 6.21
C SER A 123 -8.64 7.70 6.23
N ALA A 124 -9.55 7.56 7.17
CA ALA A 124 -10.54 6.50 7.17
C ALA A 124 -11.86 7.01 6.60
N SER A 125 -12.53 6.20 5.78
CA SER A 125 -13.91 6.44 5.35
C SER A 125 -14.83 5.57 6.18
N ASN A 126 -15.89 6.16 6.75
CA ASN A 126 -16.92 5.38 7.43
C ASN A 126 -17.94 4.81 6.41
N GLN A 127 -18.94 4.06 6.91
CA GLN A 127 -20.01 3.47 6.10
C GLN A 127 -20.82 4.51 5.29
N HIS A 128 -20.80 5.78 5.70
CA HIS A 128 -21.50 6.91 5.04
C HIS A 128 -20.61 7.71 4.11
N ASN A 129 -19.41 7.19 3.74
CA ASN A 129 -18.41 7.88 2.92
C ASN A 129 -17.88 9.21 3.51
N GLU A 130 -18.09 9.45 4.79
CA GLU A 130 -17.49 10.58 5.49
C GLU A 130 -16.01 10.29 5.71
N ARG A 131 -15.14 11.20 5.27
CA ARG A 131 -13.71 11.08 5.49
C ARG A 131 -13.36 11.67 6.86
N ARG A 132 -12.82 10.83 7.74
CA ARG A 132 -12.11 11.26 8.94
C ARG A 132 -10.63 11.33 8.65
N TYR A 133 -10.00 12.45 9.04
CA TYR A 133 -8.56 12.60 9.00
C TYR A 133 -8.03 12.42 10.42
N GLU A 134 -7.17 11.41 10.60
CA GLU A 134 -6.51 11.14 11.86
C GLU A 134 -5.04 11.50 11.73
N PHE A 135 -4.59 12.45 12.53
CA PHE A 135 -3.21 12.87 12.58
C PHE A 135 -2.46 12.06 13.64
N TYR A 136 -1.24 11.68 13.33
CA TYR A 136 -0.36 10.96 14.25
C TYR A 136 1.10 11.37 14.02
N TRP A 137 1.90 11.30 15.07
CA TRP A 137 3.35 11.35 14.97
C TRP A 137 3.88 9.94 14.90
N GLY A 138 4.65 9.64 13.86
CA GLY A 138 5.14 8.28 13.69
C GLY A 138 5.80 8.01 12.35
N TYR A 139 5.68 6.78 11.95
CA TYR A 139 6.28 6.19 10.76
C TYR A 139 5.19 5.56 9.89
N LYS A 140 5.57 5.15 8.69
CA LYS A 140 4.78 4.27 7.83
C LYS A 140 5.59 3.03 7.52
N SER A 141 4.96 1.87 7.59
CA SER A 141 5.46 0.64 6.99
C SER A 141 4.80 0.49 5.62
N HIS A 142 5.60 0.59 4.56
CA HIS A 142 5.17 0.31 3.19
C HIS A 142 5.53 -1.14 2.88
N VAL A 143 4.57 -1.95 2.49
CA VAL A 143 4.78 -3.37 2.25
C VAL A 143 4.27 -3.78 0.88
N LEU A 144 5.11 -4.50 0.14
CA LEU A 144 4.73 -5.21 -1.07
C LEU A 144 4.31 -6.62 -0.67
N VAL A 145 3.11 -7.01 -1.02
CA VAL A 145 2.48 -8.29 -0.66
C VAL A 145 2.21 -9.09 -1.93
N ASP A 146 2.51 -10.37 -1.91
CA ASP A 146 1.96 -11.31 -2.88
C ASP A 146 0.48 -11.53 -2.57
N CYS A 147 -0.39 -11.12 -3.48
CA CYS A 147 -1.84 -11.16 -3.27
C CYS A 147 -2.44 -12.56 -3.38
N ILE A 148 -1.67 -13.56 -3.80
CA ILE A 148 -2.09 -14.96 -3.84
C ILE A 148 -1.82 -15.63 -2.50
N SER A 149 -0.58 -15.61 -2.02
CA SER A 149 -0.21 -16.18 -0.73
C SER A 149 -0.56 -15.29 0.46
N GLY A 150 -0.72 -13.98 0.25
CA GLY A 150 -0.89 -13.00 1.32
C GLY A 150 0.38 -12.77 2.13
N LEU A 151 1.55 -13.09 1.60
CA LEU A 151 2.84 -12.96 2.28
C LEU A 151 3.58 -11.70 1.83
N PRO A 152 4.37 -11.06 2.71
CA PRO A 152 5.13 -9.87 2.35
C PRO A 152 6.36 -10.26 1.53
N LEU A 153 6.59 -9.53 0.43
CA LEU A 153 7.76 -9.70 -0.44
C LEU A 153 8.91 -8.77 -0.04
N TYR A 154 8.57 -7.54 0.27
CA TYR A 154 9.51 -6.51 0.71
C TYR A 154 8.79 -5.44 1.52
N GLU A 155 9.51 -4.77 2.41
CA GLU A 155 8.99 -3.66 3.18
C GLU A 155 9.98 -2.49 3.23
N LEU A 156 9.46 -1.29 3.46
CA LEU A 156 10.25 -0.09 3.73
C LEU A 156 9.57 0.75 4.80
N THR A 157 10.30 1.07 5.86
CA THR A 157 9.83 1.97 6.91
C THR A 157 10.30 3.40 6.62
N THR A 158 9.38 4.35 6.62
CA THR A 158 9.66 5.78 6.42
C THR A 158 9.04 6.65 7.52
N PRO A 159 9.49 7.90 7.71
CA PRO A 159 8.75 8.87 8.50
C PRO A 159 7.31 9.07 7.98
N GLY A 160 6.36 9.37 8.88
CA GLY A 160 4.93 9.40 8.60
C GLY A 160 4.47 10.39 7.51
N ASN A 161 5.28 11.40 7.18
CA ASN A 161 4.98 12.42 6.18
C ASN A 161 5.42 12.04 4.75
N VAL A 162 6.12 10.92 4.57
CA VAL A 162 6.57 10.47 3.25
C VAL A 162 5.37 10.02 2.42
N ALA A 163 5.30 10.46 1.17
CA ALA A 163 4.23 10.08 0.26
C ALA A 163 4.38 8.62 -0.20
N ASP A 164 3.32 7.82 -0.13
CA ASP A 164 3.36 6.39 -0.43
C ASP A 164 3.83 6.09 -1.85
N SER A 165 3.43 6.91 -2.81
CA SER A 165 3.83 6.77 -4.22
C SER A 165 5.31 7.07 -4.49
N SER A 166 6.01 7.77 -3.59
CA SER A 166 7.42 8.14 -3.80
C SER A 166 8.38 6.98 -3.59
N VAL A 167 8.01 5.99 -2.79
CA VAL A 167 8.83 4.82 -2.45
C VAL A 167 8.52 3.58 -3.30
N ALA A 168 7.47 3.63 -4.12
CA ALA A 168 7.00 2.48 -4.88
C ALA A 168 8.08 1.90 -5.81
N ALA A 169 8.83 2.75 -6.52
CA ALA A 169 9.86 2.29 -7.44
C ALA A 169 11.03 1.59 -6.72
N GLU A 170 11.43 2.10 -5.55
CA GLU A 170 12.47 1.50 -4.70
C GLU A 170 12.05 0.12 -4.20
N ILE A 171 10.81 0.01 -3.69
CA ILE A 171 10.26 -1.25 -3.16
C ILE A 171 10.17 -2.31 -4.27
N LEU A 172 9.66 -1.93 -5.45
CA LEU A 172 9.58 -2.84 -6.60
C LEU A 172 10.98 -3.30 -7.06
N ALA A 173 11.94 -2.39 -7.14
CA ALA A 173 13.30 -2.72 -7.53
C ALA A 173 13.98 -3.68 -6.54
N ALA A 174 13.78 -3.46 -5.24
CA ALA A 174 14.33 -4.31 -4.20
C ALA A 174 13.66 -5.71 -4.19
N ALA A 175 12.35 -5.78 -4.33
CA ALA A 175 11.63 -7.07 -4.41
C ALA A 175 12.03 -7.87 -5.65
N ASN A 176 12.25 -7.20 -6.79
CA ASN A 176 12.67 -7.85 -8.04
C ASN A 176 14.05 -8.50 -7.99
N GLN A 177 14.88 -8.14 -7.00
CA GLN A 177 16.16 -8.83 -6.75
C GLN A 177 15.97 -10.22 -6.12
N THR A 178 14.81 -10.49 -5.56
CA THR A 178 14.50 -11.73 -4.84
C THR A 178 13.55 -12.63 -5.61
N VAL A 179 12.48 -12.05 -6.14
CA VAL A 179 11.44 -12.73 -6.91
C VAL A 179 11.24 -11.99 -8.24
N SER A 180 11.00 -12.73 -9.32
CA SER A 180 10.75 -12.09 -10.62
C SER A 180 9.40 -11.38 -10.62
N LEU A 181 9.41 -10.07 -10.88
CA LEU A 181 8.21 -9.27 -11.08
C LEU A 181 7.83 -9.13 -12.57
N LYS A 182 8.45 -9.91 -13.44
CA LYS A 182 8.12 -9.88 -14.87
C LYS A 182 6.67 -10.28 -15.10
N GLU A 183 5.97 -9.50 -15.93
CA GLU A 183 4.56 -9.70 -16.30
C GLU A 183 3.58 -9.67 -15.11
N CYS A 184 3.98 -9.06 -13.97
CA CYS A 184 3.12 -8.97 -12.80
C CYS A 184 1.91 -8.06 -13.00
N ALA A 185 0.84 -8.36 -12.29
CA ALA A 185 -0.28 -7.47 -12.05
C ALA A 185 0.00 -6.66 -10.76
N PHE A 186 0.30 -5.38 -10.92
CA PHE A 186 0.57 -4.48 -9.80
C PHE A 186 -0.70 -3.78 -9.32
N LEU A 187 -1.06 -3.99 -8.06
CA LEU A 187 -2.26 -3.47 -7.43
C LEU A 187 -1.91 -2.43 -6.36
N ALA A 188 -2.54 -1.27 -6.43
CA ALA A 188 -2.38 -0.26 -5.39
C ALA A 188 -3.62 0.65 -5.31
N ASP A 189 -3.75 1.43 -4.25
CA ASP A 189 -4.84 2.37 -4.10
C ASP A 189 -4.66 3.62 -4.99
N LYS A 190 -5.66 4.50 -5.00
CA LYS A 190 -5.62 5.75 -5.80
C LYS A 190 -4.54 6.75 -5.36
N GLY A 191 -3.90 6.56 -4.21
CA GLY A 191 -2.75 7.34 -3.75
C GLY A 191 -1.53 7.11 -4.64
N TYR A 192 -1.42 5.92 -5.21
CA TYR A 192 -0.36 5.52 -6.13
C TYR A 192 -0.63 5.87 -7.60
N ASP A 193 -1.71 6.59 -7.92
CA ASP A 193 -2.04 7.01 -9.30
C ASP A 193 -1.07 8.06 -9.83
N VAL A 194 0.18 7.69 -10.05
CA VAL A 194 1.29 8.53 -10.54
C VAL A 194 1.88 7.93 -11.81
N LYS A 195 2.03 8.75 -12.86
CA LYS A 195 2.50 8.31 -14.19
C LYS A 195 3.78 7.47 -14.15
N ASN A 196 4.72 7.82 -13.27
CA ASN A 196 5.99 7.10 -13.15
C ASN A 196 5.78 5.63 -12.76
N ILE A 197 4.85 5.33 -11.83
CA ILE A 197 4.57 3.96 -11.39
C ILE A 197 4.05 3.13 -12.57
N TYR A 198 3.09 3.64 -13.34
CA TYR A 198 2.58 2.93 -14.51
C TYR A 198 3.66 2.69 -15.57
N ASN A 199 4.52 3.67 -15.78
CA ASN A 199 5.63 3.53 -16.73
C ASN A 199 6.61 2.45 -16.23
N THR A 200 7.01 2.49 -14.95
CA THR A 200 7.92 1.50 -14.37
C THR A 200 7.32 0.09 -14.49
N VAL A 201 6.06 -0.11 -14.08
CA VAL A 201 5.40 -1.43 -14.19
C VAL A 201 5.37 -1.90 -15.64
N LYS A 202 5.03 -1.03 -16.58
CA LYS A 202 4.90 -1.39 -18.00
C LYS A 202 6.23 -1.60 -18.71
N THR A 203 7.23 -0.75 -18.46
CA THR A 203 8.48 -0.77 -19.24
C THR A 203 9.59 -1.58 -18.61
N VAL A 204 9.64 -1.67 -17.27
CA VAL A 204 10.69 -2.40 -16.56
C VAL A 204 10.26 -3.84 -16.28
N TYR A 205 8.99 -4.03 -15.86
CA TYR A 205 8.49 -5.36 -15.49
C TYR A 205 7.58 -5.98 -16.55
N GLU A 206 7.31 -5.29 -17.65
CA GLU A 206 6.38 -5.76 -18.71
C GLU A 206 4.96 -6.07 -18.18
N GLY A 207 4.65 -5.59 -16.97
CA GLY A 207 3.44 -5.87 -16.21
C GLY A 207 2.27 -4.94 -16.51
N GLU A 208 1.20 -5.12 -15.77
CA GLU A 208 -0.01 -4.30 -15.83
C GLU A 208 -0.32 -3.65 -14.47
N ALA A 209 -0.69 -2.36 -14.48
CA ALA A 209 -1.01 -1.64 -13.25
C ALA A 209 -2.53 -1.50 -13.05
N PHE A 210 -3.02 -1.99 -11.92
CA PHE A 210 -4.42 -1.94 -11.48
C PHE A 210 -4.57 -0.93 -10.35
N ILE A 211 -4.62 0.35 -10.72
CA ILE A 211 -4.74 1.47 -9.80
C ILE A 211 -5.97 2.31 -10.19
N PRO A 212 -6.91 2.59 -9.25
CA PRO A 212 -8.02 3.49 -9.52
C PRO A 212 -7.54 4.90 -9.84
N LEU A 213 -8.20 5.56 -10.77
CA LEU A 213 -7.86 6.93 -11.14
C LEU A 213 -8.13 7.90 -9.98
N ASN A 214 -7.16 8.73 -9.66
CA ASN A 214 -7.33 9.82 -8.69
C ASN A 214 -7.81 11.09 -9.42
N PRO A 215 -9.01 11.60 -9.14
CA PRO A 215 -9.57 12.77 -9.84
C PRO A 215 -8.83 14.07 -9.58
N ARG A 216 -8.02 14.19 -8.51
CA ARG A 216 -7.15 15.36 -8.19
C ARG A 216 -7.81 16.73 -8.41
N GLY A 217 -9.00 16.92 -7.84
CA GLY A 217 -9.70 18.19 -7.92
C GLY A 217 -10.41 18.47 -9.26
N THR A 218 -10.40 17.51 -10.21
CA THR A 218 -11.22 17.61 -11.41
C THR A 218 -12.69 17.53 -11.04
N LYS A 219 -13.47 18.53 -11.41
CA LYS A 219 -14.93 18.55 -11.16
C LYS A 219 -15.56 17.33 -11.84
N ALA A 220 -16.23 16.49 -11.08
CA ALA A 220 -16.91 15.29 -11.58
C ALA A 220 -17.99 15.58 -12.65
N SER A 221 -18.41 16.85 -12.79
CA SER A 221 -19.45 17.30 -13.70
C SER A 221 -19.05 17.42 -15.17
N GLU A 222 -17.76 17.26 -15.52
CA GLU A 222 -17.30 17.48 -16.90
C GLU A 222 -17.19 16.23 -17.77
N ALA A 223 -17.28 15.05 -17.16
CA ALA A 223 -17.22 13.77 -17.88
C ALA A 223 -18.05 12.71 -17.16
N ILE A 224 -18.73 11.87 -17.92
CA ILE A 224 -19.36 10.65 -17.38
C ILE A 224 -18.26 9.63 -16.97
N SER A 225 -18.66 8.58 -16.23
CA SER A 225 -17.75 7.55 -15.71
C SER A 225 -16.84 6.89 -16.77
N VAL A 226 -17.26 6.85 -18.01
CA VAL A 226 -16.46 6.35 -19.17
C VAL A 226 -15.52 7.41 -19.77
N GLY A 227 -15.44 8.61 -19.20
CA GLY A 227 -14.54 9.68 -19.67
C GLY A 227 -15.01 10.43 -20.93
N ASN A 228 -16.21 10.16 -21.47
CA ASN A 228 -16.75 10.92 -22.58
C ASN A 228 -17.23 12.29 -22.11
N PRO A 229 -16.94 13.38 -22.85
CA PRO A 229 -17.43 14.71 -22.50
C PRO A 229 -18.95 14.80 -22.59
N ILE A 230 -19.53 15.67 -21.80
CA ILE A 230 -20.95 15.98 -21.81
C ILE A 230 -21.16 17.23 -22.67
N CYS A 231 -22.19 17.25 -23.52
CA CYS A 231 -22.55 18.41 -24.33
C CYS A 231 -23.30 19.47 -23.49
N ALA A 232 -23.60 20.64 -24.08
CA ALA A 232 -24.31 21.70 -23.41
C ALA A 232 -25.74 21.33 -22.92
N ALA A 233 -26.33 20.30 -23.54
CA ALA A 233 -27.63 19.75 -23.12
C ALA A 233 -27.51 18.60 -22.11
N GLY A 234 -26.36 18.41 -21.47
CA GLY A 234 -26.16 17.37 -20.45
C GLY A 234 -26.04 15.95 -21.00
N LEU A 235 -25.90 15.76 -22.32
CA LEU A 235 -25.86 14.45 -22.94
C LEU A 235 -24.42 13.99 -23.21
N ALA A 236 -24.15 12.69 -23.04
CA ALA A 236 -22.86 12.09 -23.33
C ALA A 236 -22.58 12.14 -24.86
N MET A 237 -21.40 12.66 -25.22
CA MET A 237 -20.97 12.76 -26.60
C MET A 237 -20.36 11.43 -27.09
N HIS A 238 -20.52 11.13 -28.39
CA HIS A 238 -19.94 9.94 -29.01
C HIS A 238 -18.52 10.19 -29.53
N LYS A 239 -17.66 9.18 -29.48
CA LYS A 239 -16.36 9.21 -30.16
C LYS A 239 -16.57 9.24 -31.70
N ASP A 240 -15.86 10.17 -32.35
CA ASP A 240 -15.96 10.39 -33.81
C ASP A 240 -14.56 10.47 -34.45
N GLY A 241 -13.78 9.41 -34.28
CA GLY A 241 -12.44 9.31 -34.85
C GLY A 241 -11.35 10.04 -34.06
N LYS A 242 -10.12 9.83 -34.45
CA LYS A 242 -8.91 10.47 -33.91
C LYS A 242 -8.25 11.32 -34.97
N THR A 243 -7.67 12.43 -34.59
CA THR A 243 -6.86 13.29 -35.44
C THR A 243 -5.52 13.53 -34.78
N THR A 244 -4.44 13.47 -35.56
CA THR A 244 -3.09 13.84 -35.11
C THR A 244 -2.73 15.17 -35.74
N ASP A 245 -2.37 16.15 -34.94
CA ASP A 245 -1.96 17.47 -35.40
C ASP A 245 -0.78 17.93 -34.54
N ASN A 246 0.31 18.33 -35.17
CA ASN A 246 1.56 18.76 -34.51
C ASN A 246 2.05 17.79 -33.40
N GLY A 247 2.04 16.49 -33.68
CA GLY A 247 2.45 15.45 -32.74
C GLY A 247 1.46 15.20 -31.59
N ARG A 248 0.30 15.89 -31.59
CA ARG A 248 -0.74 15.71 -30.55
C ARG A 248 -1.90 14.92 -31.13
N THR A 249 -2.16 13.75 -30.62
CA THR A 249 -3.36 12.97 -30.96
C THR A 249 -4.56 13.49 -30.18
N ARG A 250 -5.63 13.83 -30.90
CA ARG A 250 -6.89 14.31 -30.33
C ARG A 250 -8.02 13.33 -30.65
N GLN A 251 -8.78 12.95 -29.62
CA GLN A 251 -10.05 12.25 -29.81
C GLN A 251 -11.13 13.27 -30.09
N LYS A 252 -11.77 13.12 -31.22
CA LYS A 252 -12.96 13.90 -31.58
C LYS A 252 -14.20 13.25 -30.99
N TYR A 253 -15.06 14.08 -30.43
CA TYR A 253 -16.38 13.69 -29.94
C TYR A 253 -17.44 14.51 -30.66
N CYS A 254 -18.55 13.88 -31.02
CA CYS A 254 -19.65 14.51 -31.70
C CYS A 254 -20.95 14.45 -30.89
N CYS A 255 -21.88 15.32 -31.25
CA CYS A 255 -23.24 15.35 -30.74
C CYS A 255 -23.92 13.98 -30.89
N PRO A 256 -24.60 13.42 -29.86
CA PRO A 256 -25.30 12.15 -29.93
C PRO A 256 -26.39 12.13 -31.03
N PHE A 257 -26.94 13.30 -31.34
CA PHE A 257 -27.98 13.42 -32.43
C PHE A 257 -27.40 13.58 -33.83
N ARG A 258 -26.10 13.62 -34.03
CA ARG A 258 -25.49 13.77 -35.37
C ARG A 258 -25.85 12.64 -36.29
N GLN A 259 -26.06 11.44 -35.81
CA GLN A 259 -26.42 10.28 -36.60
C GLN A 259 -27.92 10.06 -36.71
N SER A 260 -28.72 10.75 -35.90
CA SER A 260 -30.17 10.68 -35.93
C SER A 260 -30.69 11.64 -37.01
N LYS A 261 -31.20 11.13 -38.10
CA LYS A 261 -31.81 11.95 -39.16
C LYS A 261 -33.17 12.56 -38.75
N THR A 262 -33.75 12.11 -37.64
CA THR A 262 -35.13 12.40 -37.24
C THR A 262 -35.25 12.98 -35.85
N GLY A 263 -34.14 13.17 -35.08
CA GLY A 263 -34.18 13.71 -33.72
C GLY A 263 -34.19 15.22 -33.67
N VAL A 264 -35.07 15.76 -32.86
CA VAL A 264 -35.01 17.18 -32.48
C VAL A 264 -33.90 17.36 -31.45
N CYS A 265 -32.89 18.16 -31.77
CA CYS A 265 -31.83 18.47 -30.81
C CYS A 265 -32.38 19.28 -29.62
N PRO A 266 -32.18 18.87 -28.38
CA PRO A 266 -32.70 19.62 -27.21
C PRO A 266 -31.96 20.94 -26.96
N CYS A 267 -30.92 21.25 -27.73
CA CYS A 267 -30.18 22.50 -27.61
C CYS A 267 -30.19 23.27 -28.95
N ASN A 268 -30.37 24.61 -28.87
CA ASN A 268 -30.30 25.51 -30.03
C ASN A 268 -28.83 25.72 -30.46
N HIS A 269 -28.19 24.68 -30.97
CA HIS A 269 -26.80 24.79 -31.41
C HIS A 269 -26.78 25.41 -32.83
N LYS A 270 -25.95 26.43 -33.05
CA LYS A 270 -25.82 27.18 -34.30
C LYS A 270 -25.52 26.34 -35.54
N ASN A 271 -25.03 25.12 -35.38
CA ASN A 271 -24.74 24.18 -36.45
C ASN A 271 -25.93 23.26 -36.79
N TRP A 272 -27.06 23.45 -36.13
CA TRP A 272 -28.33 22.82 -36.50
C TRP A 272 -29.19 23.77 -37.31
N ASN A 273 -29.93 23.22 -38.26
CA ASN A 273 -30.91 23.99 -39.07
C ASN A 273 -30.32 25.19 -39.86
N ASN A 274 -29.03 25.12 -40.24
CA ASN A 274 -28.38 26.21 -40.97
C ASN A 274 -28.36 25.95 -42.50
N GLY A 275 -29.27 25.14 -43.02
CA GLY A 275 -29.37 24.78 -44.44
C GLY A 275 -28.26 23.89 -44.97
N LYS A 276 -27.29 23.53 -44.13
CA LYS A 276 -26.21 22.61 -44.43
C LYS A 276 -26.33 21.34 -43.54
N LYS A 277 -25.46 20.36 -43.71
CA LYS A 277 -25.50 19.14 -42.91
C LYS A 277 -25.50 19.46 -41.41
N ASN A 278 -26.55 19.03 -40.71
CA ASN A 278 -26.64 19.14 -39.25
C ASN A 278 -25.48 18.44 -38.60
N ARG A 279 -24.53 19.17 -38.01
CA ARG A 279 -23.31 18.63 -37.41
C ARG A 279 -23.34 18.66 -35.89
N GLY A 280 -24.19 19.46 -35.30
CA GLY A 280 -24.26 19.65 -33.84
C GLY A 280 -22.95 20.12 -33.25
N CYS A 281 -22.80 19.94 -31.93
CA CYS A 281 -21.58 20.29 -31.25
C CYS A 281 -20.47 19.24 -31.41
N THR A 282 -19.24 19.71 -31.48
CA THR A 282 -18.04 18.85 -31.56
C THR A 282 -17.05 19.29 -30.45
N LYS A 283 -16.50 18.35 -29.72
CA LYS A 283 -15.42 18.59 -28.77
C LYS A 283 -14.21 17.75 -29.14
N TYR A 284 -13.02 18.30 -28.91
CA TYR A 284 -11.77 17.60 -29.08
C TYR A 284 -11.09 17.50 -27.71
N LYS A 285 -10.73 16.28 -27.31
CA LYS A 285 -9.86 16.08 -26.14
C LYS A 285 -8.51 15.55 -26.65
N THR A 286 -7.44 16.20 -26.28
CA THR A 286 -6.11 15.66 -26.49
C THR A 286 -6.03 14.33 -25.75
N ILE A 287 -5.63 13.28 -26.46
CA ILE A 287 -5.29 12.01 -25.86
C ILE A 287 -3.87 12.22 -25.33
N PRO A 288 -3.66 12.32 -24.01
CA PRO A 288 -2.31 12.37 -23.50
C PRO A 288 -1.61 11.08 -23.90
N ASN A 289 -0.34 11.17 -24.29
CA ASN A 289 0.50 9.98 -24.43
C ASN A 289 0.85 9.47 -23.03
N ASP A 290 -0.15 8.96 -22.35
CA ASP A 290 -0.12 8.53 -20.95
C ASP A 290 -0.87 7.20 -20.85
N TYR A 291 -0.10 6.11 -20.76
CA TYR A 291 -0.63 4.75 -20.61
C TYR A 291 -1.66 4.65 -19.47
N ARG A 292 -1.43 5.37 -18.38
CA ARG A 292 -2.32 5.45 -17.22
C ARG A 292 -3.78 5.76 -17.60
N LEU A 293 -3.98 6.64 -18.57
CA LEU A 293 -5.31 7.09 -18.98
C LEU A 293 -5.96 6.19 -20.06
N SER A 294 -5.19 5.26 -20.64
CA SER A 294 -5.71 4.27 -21.61
C SER A 294 -6.37 3.07 -20.95
N ILE A 295 -6.10 2.82 -19.67
CA ILE A 295 -6.61 1.67 -18.92
C ILE A 295 -8.13 1.80 -18.74
N ASP A 296 -8.88 0.77 -19.16
CA ASP A 296 -10.32 0.68 -18.94
C ASP A 296 -10.63 0.11 -17.53
N ARG A 297 -10.85 1.01 -16.58
CA ARG A 297 -11.18 0.66 -15.21
C ARG A 297 -12.63 0.22 -15.00
N SER A 298 -13.45 0.31 -16.03
CA SER A 298 -14.86 -0.12 -15.97
C SER A 298 -15.06 -1.60 -16.30
N CYS A 299 -14.09 -2.22 -17.00
CA CYS A 299 -14.18 -3.61 -17.43
C CYS A 299 -14.14 -4.60 -16.26
N LEU A 300 -14.70 -5.79 -16.47
CA LEU A 300 -14.74 -6.85 -15.45
C LEU A 300 -13.34 -7.37 -15.11
N TYR A 301 -12.44 -7.40 -16.06
CA TYR A 301 -11.05 -7.81 -15.85
C TYR A 301 -10.38 -6.92 -14.83
N PHE A 302 -10.41 -5.59 -15.01
CA PHE A 302 -9.86 -4.65 -14.05
C PHE A 302 -10.49 -4.82 -12.65
N LYS A 303 -11.81 -4.91 -12.57
CA LYS A 303 -12.52 -5.01 -11.29
C LYS A 303 -12.18 -6.29 -10.51
N ARG A 304 -12.13 -7.43 -11.20
CA ARG A 304 -11.79 -8.73 -10.58
C ARG A 304 -10.35 -8.76 -10.11
N THR A 305 -9.41 -8.32 -10.94
CA THR A 305 -7.99 -8.27 -10.59
C THR A 305 -7.77 -7.28 -9.44
N TYR A 306 -8.35 -6.08 -9.51
CA TYR A 306 -8.22 -5.08 -8.45
C TYR A 306 -8.77 -5.56 -7.09
N ALA A 307 -9.79 -6.43 -7.09
CA ALA A 307 -10.35 -6.98 -5.86
C ALA A 307 -9.33 -7.78 -5.03
N LEU A 308 -8.30 -8.35 -5.65
CA LEU A 308 -7.21 -9.04 -4.96
C LEU A 308 -6.41 -8.11 -4.03
N ARG A 309 -6.47 -6.78 -4.23
CA ARG A 309 -5.85 -5.79 -3.34
C ARG A 309 -6.33 -5.91 -1.89
N THR A 310 -7.51 -6.47 -1.66
CA THR A 310 -8.03 -6.73 -0.32
C THR A 310 -7.05 -7.55 0.52
N GLU A 311 -6.16 -8.33 -0.11
CA GLU A 311 -5.14 -9.09 0.62
C GLU A 311 -4.09 -8.18 1.27
N CYS A 312 -3.79 -7.01 0.69
CA CYS A 312 -2.93 -6.01 1.34
C CYS A 312 -3.56 -5.50 2.65
N GLU A 313 -4.89 -5.25 2.64
CA GLU A 313 -5.61 -4.81 3.84
C GLU A 313 -5.63 -5.89 4.92
N ARG A 314 -5.84 -7.17 4.51
CA ARG A 314 -5.74 -8.32 5.41
C ARG A 314 -4.34 -8.46 6.00
N TYR A 315 -3.32 -8.28 5.16
CA TYR A 315 -1.93 -8.33 5.62
C TYR A 315 -1.63 -7.20 6.61
N ASN A 316 -2.03 -5.98 6.32
CA ASN A 316 -1.88 -4.85 7.25
C ASN A 316 -2.58 -5.09 8.60
N SER A 317 -3.73 -5.77 8.59
CA SER A 317 -4.39 -6.18 9.83
C SER A 317 -3.58 -7.22 10.62
N ARG A 318 -2.98 -8.21 9.91
CA ARG A 318 -2.07 -9.20 10.52
C ARG A 318 -0.81 -8.51 11.09
N PHE A 319 -0.20 -7.61 10.33
CA PHE A 319 0.94 -6.83 10.79
C PHE A 319 0.64 -6.05 12.08
N LYS A 320 -0.49 -5.35 12.14
CA LYS A 320 -0.89 -4.62 13.35
C LYS A 320 -1.05 -5.56 14.55
N SER A 321 -1.57 -6.77 14.34
CA SER A 321 -1.75 -7.75 15.42
C SER A 321 -0.45 -8.29 16.01
N THR A 322 0.71 -8.05 15.38
CA THR A 322 2.04 -8.34 15.96
C THR A 322 2.50 -7.29 16.98
N GLY A 323 1.61 -6.38 17.38
CA GLY A 323 1.93 -5.27 18.30
C GLY A 323 2.54 -4.05 17.62
N GLN A 324 2.45 -3.94 16.27
CA GLN A 324 3.11 -2.86 15.50
C GLN A 324 2.20 -1.65 15.22
N GLU A 325 1.01 -1.57 15.76
CA GLU A 325 0.17 -0.38 15.61
C GLU A 325 0.76 0.84 16.32
N ARG A 326 1.38 0.61 17.49
CA ARG A 326 2.06 1.62 18.28
C ARG A 326 3.40 1.09 18.79
N LEU A 327 4.44 1.84 18.53
CA LEU A 327 5.79 1.53 19.04
C LEU A 327 5.95 1.99 20.48
N TRP A 328 6.78 1.24 21.21
CA TRP A 328 7.22 1.60 22.55
C TRP A 328 8.72 1.91 22.61
N VAL A 329 9.38 1.82 21.47
CA VAL A 329 10.75 2.28 21.23
C VAL A 329 10.75 3.72 20.68
N ARG A 330 11.89 4.36 20.72
CA ARG A 330 12.13 5.71 20.19
C ARG A 330 13.29 5.65 19.21
N ASN A 331 13.28 6.41 18.19
CA ASN A 331 14.19 6.51 17.03
C ASN A 331 13.83 5.62 15.83
N GLY A 332 14.20 6.12 14.65
CA GLY A 332 13.88 5.51 13.37
C GLY A 332 14.51 4.14 13.14
N ALA A 333 15.75 3.93 13.63
CA ALA A 333 16.44 2.64 13.48
C ALA A 333 15.69 1.51 14.21
N SER A 334 15.33 1.74 15.48
CA SER A 334 14.55 0.77 16.26
C SER A 334 13.15 0.55 15.67
N ALA A 335 12.51 1.60 15.15
CA ALA A 335 11.22 1.51 14.48
C ALA A 335 11.30 0.64 13.23
N ALA A 336 12.27 0.89 12.34
CA ALA A 336 12.49 0.11 11.14
C ALA A 336 12.80 -1.36 11.48
N ASN A 337 13.67 -1.61 12.45
CA ASN A 337 14.04 -2.96 12.85
C ASN A 337 12.83 -3.75 13.39
N LEU A 338 11.99 -3.15 14.24
CA LEU A 338 10.79 -3.81 14.75
C LEU A 338 9.76 -4.09 13.65
N ASN A 339 9.61 -3.17 12.67
CA ASN A 339 8.74 -3.38 11.53
C ASN A 339 9.25 -4.55 10.67
N THR A 340 10.53 -4.54 10.30
CA THR A 340 11.13 -5.64 9.53
C THR A 340 11.00 -6.99 10.26
N LEU A 341 11.23 -7.02 11.59
CA LEU A 341 11.06 -8.22 12.41
C LEU A 341 9.62 -8.75 12.42
N ALA A 342 8.62 -7.86 12.38
CA ALA A 342 7.23 -8.28 12.27
C ALA A 342 6.93 -8.94 10.91
N HIS A 343 7.51 -8.45 9.82
CA HIS A 343 7.41 -9.09 8.50
C HIS A 343 8.18 -10.42 8.46
N ILE A 344 9.37 -10.47 9.06
CA ILE A 344 10.16 -11.71 9.19
C ILE A 344 9.35 -12.76 9.98
N SER A 345 8.68 -12.38 11.06
CA SER A 345 7.89 -13.34 11.86
C SER A 345 6.77 -13.98 11.04
N ALA A 346 6.08 -13.20 10.20
CA ALA A 346 5.05 -13.73 9.31
C ALA A 346 5.62 -14.74 8.30
N LEU A 347 6.78 -14.43 7.70
CA LEU A 347 7.46 -15.31 6.76
C LEU A 347 8.01 -16.56 7.43
N ALA A 348 8.60 -16.43 8.63
CA ALA A 348 9.14 -17.57 9.38
C ALA A 348 8.05 -18.55 9.80
N VAL A 349 6.89 -18.04 10.24
CA VAL A 349 5.72 -18.87 10.56
C VAL A 349 5.20 -19.58 9.31
N ALA A 350 5.12 -18.88 8.18
CA ALA A 350 4.69 -19.47 6.92
C ALA A 350 5.63 -20.58 6.46
N LEU A 351 6.94 -20.32 6.49
CA LEU A 351 7.94 -21.32 6.11
C LEU A 351 7.90 -22.53 7.05
N ALA A 352 7.82 -22.35 8.35
CA ALA A 352 7.71 -23.44 9.33
C ALA A 352 6.45 -24.28 9.10
N ALA A 353 5.32 -23.65 8.81
CA ALA A 353 4.07 -24.35 8.49
C ALA A 353 4.20 -25.21 7.23
N VAL A 354 4.78 -24.66 6.17
CA VAL A 354 5.01 -25.40 4.92
C VAL A 354 5.95 -26.58 5.12
N LEU A 355 7.08 -26.39 5.82
CA LEU A 355 8.04 -27.44 6.12
C LEU A 355 7.48 -28.54 7.02
N SER A 356 6.48 -28.23 7.87
CA SER A 356 5.77 -29.20 8.69
C SER A 356 4.57 -29.86 7.99
N GLY A 357 4.36 -29.61 6.70
CA GLY A 357 3.25 -30.17 5.92
C GLY A 357 1.88 -29.54 6.23
N SER A 358 1.83 -28.39 6.89
CA SER A 358 0.59 -27.65 7.16
C SER A 358 0.17 -26.87 5.92
N HIS A 359 -1.11 -26.98 5.54
CA HIS A 359 -1.69 -26.16 4.46
C HIS A 359 -2.15 -24.75 4.93
N SER A 360 -2.05 -24.46 6.23
CA SER A 360 -2.56 -23.23 6.86
C SER A 360 -1.42 -22.35 7.35
N TYR A 361 -0.69 -21.73 6.41
CA TYR A 361 0.46 -20.87 6.76
C TYR A 361 0.08 -19.45 7.24
N HIS A 362 -1.21 -19.11 7.25
CA HIS A 362 -1.69 -17.86 7.89
C HIS A 362 -2.08 -18.03 9.36
N ALA A 363 -1.86 -19.22 9.92
CA ALA A 363 -2.46 -19.66 11.17
C ALA A 363 -1.82 -19.13 12.46
N SER A 364 -0.92 -18.15 12.40
CA SER A 364 -0.35 -17.55 13.64
C SER A 364 -1.38 -17.02 14.64
N LYS A 365 -2.64 -16.82 14.20
CA LYS A 365 -3.77 -16.43 15.07
C LYS A 365 -4.67 -17.57 15.55
N SER A 366 -4.72 -18.70 14.85
CA SER A 366 -5.58 -19.82 15.25
C SER A 366 -5.01 -20.60 16.43
N PHE A 367 -3.70 -20.57 16.64
CA PHE A 367 -3.05 -21.20 17.81
C PHE A 367 -3.49 -20.58 19.13
N ARG A 368 -3.89 -19.30 19.14
CA ARG A 368 -4.29 -18.60 20.38
C ARG A 368 -5.75 -18.78 20.78
N ARG A 369 -6.59 -19.32 19.91
CA ARG A 369 -8.03 -19.51 20.21
C ARG A 369 -8.41 -20.93 20.56
N GLY A 370 -7.46 -21.85 20.56
CA GLY A 370 -7.65 -23.25 20.89
C GLY A 370 -6.85 -23.75 22.10
N ALA A 371 -6.25 -22.86 22.89
CA ALA A 371 -5.60 -23.17 24.15
C ALA A 371 -6.37 -22.57 25.32
#